data_95596fab8922b03bf51b6a2da61a8c57
#
_entry.id   95596fab8922b03bf51b6a2da61a8c57
#
_cell.length_a   1.000
_cell.length_b   1.000
_cell.length_c   1.000
_cell.angle_alpha   90.00
_cell.angle_beta   90.00
_cell.angle_gamma   90.00
#
_symmetry.space_group_name_H-M   'P 1'
#
loop_
_entity.id
_entity.type
_entity.pdbx_description
1 polymer ?
#
loop_
_entity_poly.entity_id
_entity_poly.type
_entity_poly.pdbx_seq_one_letter_code
_entity_poly.pdbx_strand_id
1 'polypeptide(L)'
;MAHVKLTEIDKLVNLSFNEVVLKTYEAFELIDPSGSGVFSVTNKRLIFVAAGSSSITSSTSITEWMIDDIKGIQSEHGKRRHKRQTAIANILGIITGLAAILVAMMFFSGREVLNYYYIGVGVLFLTFIILKLTAKRKMFSLSIFGGTTTPIVNFSSSFYKSAITNQIQIKPSKYTSTMIRDLGSTILNAKGK
;
A
#
# COMPACT_ATOMS: atom_id res chain seq x y z
N MET A 1 1.23 0.17 19.81
CA MET A 1 0.63 0.64 18.55
C MET A 1 -0.60 1.45 18.89
N ALA A 2 -0.61 2.74 18.52
CA ALA A 2 -1.79 3.59 18.71
C ALA A 2 -2.81 3.26 17.62
N HIS A 3 -3.93 2.66 18.00
CA HIS A 3 -5.06 2.46 17.09
C HIS A 3 -6.13 3.49 17.43
N VAL A 4 -6.48 4.32 16.45
CA VAL A 4 -7.69 5.16 16.58
C VAL A 4 -8.89 4.23 16.45
N LYS A 5 -9.64 4.09 17.53
CA LYS A 5 -10.93 3.40 17.47
C LYS A 5 -11.94 4.30 16.78
N LEU A 6 -12.79 3.71 15.93
CA LEU A 6 -13.91 4.38 15.24
C LEU A 6 -14.75 5.27 16.15
N THR A 7 -14.87 4.90 17.43
CA THR A 7 -15.63 5.62 18.46
C THR A 7 -14.94 6.86 19.05
N GLU A 8 -13.67 7.12 18.65
CA GLU A 8 -12.90 8.25 19.21
C GLU A 8 -12.84 9.46 18.28
N ILE A 9 -13.31 9.32 17.04
CA ILE A 9 -13.27 10.42 16.05
C ILE A 9 -14.11 11.61 16.53
N ASP A 10 -15.28 11.36 17.11
CA ASP A 10 -16.16 12.40 17.64
C ASP A 10 -15.51 13.21 18.78
N LYS A 11 -14.49 12.66 19.44
CA LYS A 11 -13.71 13.34 20.47
C LYS A 11 -12.53 14.15 19.90
N LEU A 12 -12.06 13.77 18.71
CA LEU A 12 -10.89 14.39 18.08
C LEU A 12 -11.26 15.52 17.14
N VAL A 13 -12.50 15.53 16.65
CA VAL A 13 -12.98 16.50 15.65
C VAL A 13 -14.26 17.17 16.16
N ASN A 14 -14.21 18.49 16.32
CA ASN A 14 -15.40 19.27 16.61
C ASN A 14 -16.25 19.40 15.35
N LEU A 15 -17.46 18.84 15.36
CA LEU A 15 -18.42 19.00 14.30
C LEU A 15 -19.05 20.40 14.34
N SER A 16 -19.24 21.01 13.17
CA SER A 16 -19.90 22.30 13.04
C SER A 16 -21.40 22.17 13.31
N PHE A 17 -22.07 23.31 13.51
CA PHE A 17 -23.52 23.32 13.62
C PHE A 17 -24.19 22.69 12.39
N ASN A 18 -25.13 21.78 12.59
CA ASN A 18 -25.78 20.96 11.55
C ASN A 18 -24.84 20.07 10.74
N GLU A 19 -23.68 19.73 11.27
CA GLU A 19 -22.79 18.74 10.68
C GLU A 19 -23.06 17.36 11.28
N VAL A 20 -23.29 16.37 10.41
CA VAL A 20 -23.61 14.99 10.80
C VAL A 20 -22.62 14.04 10.09
N VAL A 21 -22.07 13.12 10.86
CA VAL A 21 -21.24 12.04 10.29
C VAL A 21 -22.16 11.07 9.56
N LEU A 22 -21.92 10.92 8.26
CA LEU A 22 -22.67 10.01 7.41
C LEU A 22 -22.10 8.60 7.47
N LYS A 23 -20.77 8.50 7.41
CA LYS A 23 -20.06 7.22 7.44
C LYS A 23 -18.61 7.36 7.83
N THR A 24 -18.10 6.35 8.56
CA THR A 24 -16.70 6.25 8.95
C THR A 24 -16.11 4.95 8.45
N TYR A 25 -14.89 5.01 7.98
CA TYR A 25 -14.16 3.89 7.40
C TYR A 25 -12.80 3.70 8.07
N GLU A 26 -12.49 2.50 8.51
CA GLU A 26 -11.10 2.10 8.72
C GLU A 26 -10.42 2.03 7.35
N ALA A 27 -9.54 2.99 7.06
CA ALA A 27 -8.97 3.11 5.73
C ALA A 27 -7.72 2.25 5.55
N PHE A 28 -6.69 2.55 6.32
CA PHE A 28 -5.34 2.04 6.10
C PHE A 28 -4.56 1.82 7.38
N GLU A 29 -3.54 0.95 7.30
CA GLU A 29 -2.41 0.98 8.21
C GLU A 29 -1.39 1.98 7.67
N LEU A 30 -0.89 2.88 8.52
CA LEU A 30 0.20 3.80 8.19
C LEU A 30 1.54 3.06 8.31
N ILE A 31 2.50 3.39 7.43
CA ILE A 31 3.82 2.77 7.45
C ILE A 31 4.78 3.58 8.31
N ASP A 32 4.77 4.91 8.18
CA ASP A 32 5.66 5.82 8.90
C ASP A 32 4.95 7.15 9.21
N PRO A 33 4.73 7.46 10.52
CA PRO A 33 4.85 6.55 11.68
C PRO A 33 3.83 5.41 11.64
N SER A 34 4.17 4.24 12.23
CA SER A 34 3.27 3.09 12.24
C SER A 34 1.99 3.40 13.02
N GLY A 35 0.85 3.13 12.41
CA GLY A 35 -0.43 3.47 13.03
C GLY A 35 -1.62 3.13 12.16
N SER A 36 -2.73 3.82 12.40
CA SER A 36 -3.97 3.66 11.64
C SER A 36 -4.45 4.97 11.05
N GLY A 37 -5.06 4.88 9.87
CA GLY A 37 -5.74 5.98 9.21
C GLY A 37 -7.24 5.68 9.07
N VAL A 38 -8.06 6.64 9.40
CA VAL A 38 -9.52 6.54 9.37
C VAL A 38 -10.09 7.69 8.55
N PHE A 39 -11.02 7.38 7.63
CA PHE A 39 -11.82 8.38 6.94
C PHE A 39 -13.19 8.50 7.60
N SER A 40 -13.63 9.74 7.79
CA SER A 40 -15.00 10.06 8.18
C SER A 40 -15.61 11.02 7.17
N VAL A 41 -16.74 10.65 6.61
CA VAL A 41 -17.50 11.49 5.68
C VAL A 41 -18.65 12.11 6.44
N THR A 42 -18.70 13.44 6.45
CA THR A 42 -19.84 14.20 6.98
C THR A 42 -20.68 14.76 5.83
N ASN A 43 -21.76 15.44 6.14
CA ASN A 43 -22.54 16.18 5.14
C ASN A 43 -21.84 17.46 4.65
N LYS A 44 -20.69 17.88 5.25
CA LYS A 44 -19.94 19.09 4.90
C LYS A 44 -18.51 18.83 4.46
N ARG A 45 -17.83 17.87 5.05
CA ARG A 45 -16.41 17.62 4.81
C ARG A 45 -16.04 16.14 4.86
N LEU A 46 -14.94 15.83 4.20
CA LEU A 46 -14.21 14.58 4.34
C LEU A 46 -13.08 14.80 5.34
N ILE A 47 -13.02 13.99 6.37
CA ILE A 47 -12.04 14.09 7.44
C ILE A 47 -11.18 12.86 7.40
N PHE A 48 -9.87 13.04 7.38
CA PHE A 48 -8.90 11.98 7.53
C PHE A 48 -8.13 12.15 8.84
N VAL A 49 -8.23 11.17 9.70
CA VAL A 49 -7.49 11.12 10.96
C VAL A 49 -6.42 10.05 10.84
N ALA A 50 -5.18 10.44 11.01
CA ALA A 50 -4.02 9.56 11.07
C ALA A 50 -3.43 9.60 12.47
N ALA A 51 -3.40 8.45 13.15
CA ALA A 51 -2.69 8.33 14.42
C ALA A 51 -1.56 7.32 14.25
N GLY A 52 -0.36 7.77 14.50
CA GLY A 52 0.85 6.97 14.41
C GLY A 52 1.74 7.14 15.62
N SER A 53 2.46 6.08 15.95
CA SER A 53 3.46 6.07 17.01
C SER A 53 4.75 5.46 16.48
N SER A 54 5.85 6.17 16.69
CA SER A 54 7.21 5.64 16.52
C SER A 54 7.86 5.47 17.88
N SER A 55 9.09 4.97 17.90
CA SER A 55 9.85 4.82 19.16
C SER A 55 10.14 6.16 19.87
N ILE A 56 10.04 7.26 19.14
CA ILE A 56 10.44 8.60 19.63
C ILE A 56 9.25 9.55 19.72
N THR A 57 8.24 9.40 18.84
CA THR A 57 7.12 10.34 18.74
C THR A 57 5.79 9.63 18.60
N SER A 58 4.77 10.18 19.24
CA SER A 58 3.36 9.83 18.98
C SER A 58 2.71 11.07 18.39
N SER A 59 2.11 10.94 17.20
CA SER A 59 1.47 12.05 16.51
C SER A 59 0.09 11.67 16.02
N THR A 60 -0.83 12.61 16.13
CA THR A 60 -2.15 12.54 15.49
C THR A 60 -2.23 13.69 14.50
N SER A 61 -2.51 13.37 13.26
CA SER A 61 -2.72 14.34 12.17
C SER A 61 -4.18 14.27 11.75
N ILE A 62 -4.81 15.42 11.65
CA ILE A 62 -6.17 15.57 11.17
C ILE A 62 -6.10 16.42 9.89
N THR A 63 -6.67 15.90 8.82
CA THR A 63 -6.76 16.62 7.55
C THR A 63 -8.20 16.62 7.07
N GLU A 64 -8.68 17.79 6.69
CA GLU A 64 -10.08 18.02 6.34
C GLU A 64 -10.18 18.62 4.95
N TRP A 65 -11.17 18.19 4.18
CA TRP A 65 -11.50 18.72 2.86
C TRP A 65 -12.99 18.98 2.79
N MET A 66 -13.37 20.17 2.40
CA MET A 66 -14.79 20.47 2.14
C MET A 66 -15.29 19.56 1.01
N ILE A 67 -16.47 18.99 1.18
CA ILE A 67 -17.04 18.07 0.17
C ILE A 67 -17.21 18.76 -1.17
N ASP A 68 -17.55 20.05 -1.18
CA ASP A 68 -17.72 20.84 -2.40
C ASP A 68 -16.41 21.02 -3.18
N ASP A 69 -15.27 21.04 -2.48
CA ASP A 69 -13.96 21.19 -3.08
C ASP A 69 -13.44 19.88 -3.72
N ILE A 70 -14.00 18.73 -3.34
CA ILE A 70 -13.61 17.45 -3.89
C ILE A 70 -14.26 17.29 -5.27
N LYS A 71 -13.48 17.39 -6.34
CA LYS A 71 -13.95 17.26 -7.73
C LYS A 71 -13.81 15.85 -8.30
N GLY A 72 -12.93 15.03 -7.71
CA GLY A 72 -12.73 13.66 -8.14
C GLY A 72 -11.99 12.81 -7.14
N ILE A 73 -12.22 11.51 -7.23
CA ILE A 73 -11.49 10.48 -6.49
C ILE A 73 -11.03 9.45 -7.49
N GLN A 74 -9.74 9.18 -7.51
CA GLN A 74 -9.15 8.12 -8.31
C GLN A 74 -8.55 7.08 -7.38
N SER A 75 -8.93 5.83 -7.59
CA SER A 75 -8.32 4.71 -6.86
C SER A 75 -7.73 3.71 -7.85
N GLU A 76 -6.54 3.23 -7.53
CA GLU A 76 -5.86 2.18 -8.26
C GLU A 76 -5.57 1.02 -7.32
N HIS A 77 -6.03 -0.16 -7.67
CA HIS A 77 -5.81 -1.37 -6.91
C HIS A 77 -5.29 -2.47 -7.82
N GLY A 78 -4.19 -3.10 -7.44
CA GLY A 78 -3.59 -4.13 -8.29
C GLY A 78 -2.42 -4.85 -7.66
N LYS A 79 -1.74 -5.64 -8.49
CA LYS A 79 -0.47 -6.28 -8.15
C LYS A 79 0.61 -5.73 -9.08
N ARG A 80 1.63 -5.10 -8.53
CA ARG A 80 2.77 -4.64 -9.29
C ARG A 80 3.97 -5.55 -9.03
N ARG A 81 4.67 -5.93 -10.11
CA ARG A 81 5.95 -6.61 -9.99
C ARG A 81 7.06 -5.58 -9.78
N HIS A 82 7.90 -5.81 -8.81
CA HIS A 82 9.07 -4.97 -8.58
C HIS A 82 10.10 -5.24 -9.69
N LYS A 83 10.28 -4.28 -10.63
CA LYS A 83 11.12 -4.46 -11.84
C LYS A 83 12.53 -4.96 -11.51
N ARG A 84 13.23 -4.33 -10.55
CA ARG A 84 14.58 -4.74 -10.14
C ARG A 84 14.62 -6.17 -9.58
N GLN A 85 13.70 -6.50 -8.68
CA GLN A 85 13.63 -7.84 -8.08
C GLN A 85 13.30 -8.92 -9.11
N THR A 86 12.42 -8.59 -10.08
CA THR A 86 12.12 -9.48 -11.21
C THR A 86 13.32 -9.67 -12.11
N ALA A 87 14.08 -8.61 -12.40
CA ALA A 87 15.32 -8.69 -13.20
C ALA A 87 16.38 -9.56 -12.50
N ILE A 88 16.62 -9.34 -11.21
CA ILE A 88 17.55 -10.16 -10.41
C ILE A 88 17.09 -11.61 -10.39
N ALA A 89 15.82 -11.88 -10.18
CA ALA A 89 15.28 -13.24 -10.21
C ALA A 89 15.49 -13.91 -11.58
N ASN A 90 15.28 -13.19 -12.68
CA ASN A 90 15.49 -13.73 -14.02
C ASN A 90 16.97 -14.06 -14.28
N ILE A 91 17.90 -13.17 -13.91
CA ILE A 91 19.35 -13.40 -14.01
C ILE A 91 19.74 -14.63 -13.18
N LEU A 92 19.27 -14.71 -11.94
CA LEU A 92 19.53 -15.85 -11.06
C LEU A 92 18.97 -17.16 -11.66
N GLY A 93 17.80 -17.11 -12.29
CA GLY A 93 17.18 -18.23 -12.99
C GLY A 93 18.06 -18.76 -14.14
N ILE A 94 18.66 -17.85 -14.93
CA ILE A 94 19.57 -18.19 -16.03
C ILE A 94 20.83 -18.85 -15.45
N ILE A 95 21.44 -18.26 -14.42
CA ILE A 95 22.63 -18.82 -13.76
C ILE A 95 22.34 -20.21 -13.20
N THR A 96 21.20 -20.39 -12.54
CA THR A 96 20.78 -21.69 -12.00
C THR A 96 20.60 -22.73 -13.11
N GLY A 97 19.98 -22.33 -14.23
CA GLY A 97 19.79 -23.22 -15.39
C GLY A 97 21.14 -23.66 -15.99
N LEU A 98 22.06 -22.73 -16.19
CA LEU A 98 23.42 -23.05 -16.70
C LEU A 98 24.17 -23.95 -15.74
N ALA A 99 24.12 -23.68 -14.43
CA ALA A 99 24.77 -24.53 -13.42
C ALA A 99 24.20 -25.95 -13.40
N ALA A 100 22.86 -26.09 -13.54
CA ALA A 100 22.21 -27.38 -13.62
C ALA A 100 22.62 -28.18 -14.86
N ILE A 101 22.75 -27.53 -16.02
CA ILE A 101 23.25 -28.17 -17.27
C ILE A 101 24.69 -28.63 -17.10
N LEU A 102 25.56 -27.83 -16.51
CA LEU A 102 26.98 -28.21 -16.26
C LEU A 102 27.07 -29.44 -15.34
N VAL A 103 26.30 -29.46 -14.25
CA VAL A 103 26.25 -30.61 -13.33
C VAL A 103 25.73 -31.85 -14.06
N ALA A 104 24.71 -31.74 -14.89
CA ALA A 104 24.19 -32.83 -15.70
C ALA A 104 25.24 -33.35 -16.69
N MET A 105 25.96 -32.47 -17.39
CA MET A 105 27.03 -32.87 -18.31
C MET A 105 28.17 -33.62 -17.59
N MET A 106 28.58 -33.16 -16.39
CA MET A 106 29.58 -33.87 -15.59
C MET A 106 29.11 -35.27 -15.21
N PHE A 107 27.85 -35.39 -14.80
CA PHE A 107 27.27 -36.68 -14.45
C PHE A 107 27.26 -37.65 -15.65
N PHE A 108 26.80 -37.23 -16.82
CA PHE A 108 26.77 -38.06 -18.02
C PHE A 108 28.17 -38.40 -18.58
N SER A 109 29.16 -37.57 -18.27
CA SER A 109 30.57 -37.83 -18.66
C SER A 109 31.28 -38.81 -17.72
N GLY A 110 30.58 -39.43 -16.77
CA GLY A 110 31.14 -40.37 -15.82
C GLY A 110 32.12 -39.76 -14.80
N ARG A 111 32.11 -38.40 -14.65
CA ARG A 111 32.91 -37.73 -13.62
C ARG A 111 32.18 -37.77 -12.29
N GLU A 112 32.92 -38.02 -11.23
CA GLU A 112 32.36 -37.92 -9.88
C GLU A 112 31.91 -36.49 -9.61
N VAL A 113 30.59 -36.31 -9.42
CA VAL A 113 29.98 -35.02 -9.06
C VAL A 113 29.88 -34.97 -7.56
N LEU A 114 30.68 -34.10 -6.94
CA LEU A 114 30.67 -33.91 -5.49
C LEU A 114 29.29 -33.38 -5.01
N ASN A 115 28.78 -33.91 -3.90
CA ASN A 115 27.46 -33.61 -3.37
C ASN A 115 27.18 -32.12 -3.20
N TYR A 116 28.21 -31.29 -2.96
CA TYR A 116 28.01 -29.83 -2.80
C TYR A 116 27.60 -29.13 -4.09
N TYR A 117 27.84 -29.67 -5.27
CA TYR A 117 27.31 -29.07 -6.51
C TYR A 117 25.82 -29.20 -6.59
N TYR A 118 25.24 -30.32 -6.17
CA TYR A 118 23.80 -30.51 -6.11
C TYR A 118 23.13 -29.58 -5.06
N ILE A 119 23.80 -29.46 -3.88
CA ILE A 119 23.36 -28.57 -2.83
C ILE A 119 23.40 -27.11 -3.32
N GLY A 120 24.50 -26.71 -3.98
CA GLY A 120 24.66 -25.35 -4.53
C GLY A 120 23.57 -24.99 -5.55
N VAL A 121 23.28 -25.88 -6.50
CA VAL A 121 22.21 -25.69 -7.49
C VAL A 121 20.85 -25.64 -6.79
N GLY A 122 20.60 -26.47 -5.78
CA GLY A 122 19.36 -26.47 -5.00
C GLY A 122 19.13 -25.15 -4.26
N VAL A 123 20.17 -24.60 -3.63
CA VAL A 123 20.09 -23.30 -2.94
C VAL A 123 19.81 -22.16 -3.92
N LEU A 124 20.48 -22.13 -5.08
CA LEU A 124 20.23 -21.15 -6.13
C LEU A 124 18.79 -21.22 -6.63
N PHE A 125 18.28 -22.43 -6.85
CA PHE A 125 16.90 -22.65 -7.29
C PHE A 125 15.86 -22.19 -6.26
N LEU A 126 16.06 -22.51 -4.98
CA LEU A 126 15.20 -22.02 -3.90
C LEU A 126 15.21 -20.50 -3.81
N THR A 127 16.40 -19.89 -3.89
CA THR A 127 16.53 -18.43 -3.87
C THR A 127 15.80 -17.78 -5.04
N PHE A 128 15.90 -18.36 -6.25
CA PHE A 128 15.16 -17.93 -7.42
C PHE A 128 13.64 -17.97 -7.19
N ILE A 129 13.13 -19.09 -6.66
CA ILE A 129 11.69 -19.23 -6.36
C ILE A 129 11.24 -18.18 -5.35
N ILE A 130 11.96 -18.01 -4.24
CA ILE A 130 11.63 -17.03 -3.20
C ILE A 130 11.60 -15.62 -3.79
N LEU A 131 12.61 -15.22 -4.56
CA LEU A 131 12.65 -13.91 -5.20
C LEU A 131 11.47 -13.71 -6.16
N LYS A 132 11.11 -14.74 -6.92
CA LYS A 132 10.00 -14.66 -7.90
C LYS A 132 8.63 -14.58 -7.23
N LEU A 133 8.43 -15.27 -6.11
CA LEU A 133 7.21 -15.21 -5.32
C LEU A 133 7.07 -13.86 -4.60
N THR A 134 8.15 -13.34 -4.03
CA THR A 134 8.15 -12.08 -3.27
C THR A 134 8.17 -10.83 -4.16
N ALA A 135 8.49 -10.98 -5.48
CA ALA A 135 8.48 -9.87 -6.42
C ALA A 135 7.09 -9.28 -6.68
N LYS A 136 6.02 -10.01 -6.40
CA LYS A 136 4.63 -9.54 -6.55
C LYS A 136 4.20 -8.83 -5.28
N ARG A 137 4.01 -7.51 -5.33
CA ARG A 137 3.45 -6.72 -4.23
C ARG A 137 2.07 -6.20 -4.59
N LYS A 138 1.19 -6.18 -3.60
CA LYS A 138 -0.10 -5.49 -3.73
C LYS A 138 0.20 -4.00 -3.83
N MET A 139 -0.34 -3.37 -4.86
CA MET A 139 -0.26 -1.93 -5.06
C MET A 139 -1.63 -1.33 -4.79
N PHE A 140 -1.62 -0.23 -4.10
CA PHE A 140 -2.79 0.56 -3.84
C PHE A 140 -2.43 2.04 -3.94
N SER A 141 -3.25 2.82 -4.59
CA SER A 141 -3.22 4.27 -4.49
C SER A 141 -4.64 4.83 -4.46
N LEU A 142 -4.81 5.87 -3.68
CA LEU A 142 -6.05 6.66 -3.61
C LEU A 142 -5.64 8.11 -3.69
N SER A 143 -6.11 8.79 -4.72
CA SER A 143 -5.86 10.21 -4.95
C SER A 143 -7.18 10.98 -4.86
N ILE A 144 -7.17 12.06 -4.10
CA ILE A 144 -8.31 12.98 -3.97
C ILE A 144 -7.94 14.26 -4.71
N PHE A 145 -8.81 14.70 -5.62
CA PHE A 145 -8.60 15.86 -6.48
C PHE A 145 -9.52 16.99 -6.08
N GLY A 146 -8.96 18.21 -6.04
CA GLY A 146 -9.70 19.48 -6.06
C GLY A 146 -9.99 19.90 -7.49
N GLY A 147 -10.16 21.20 -7.70
CA GLY A 147 -10.40 21.75 -9.04
C GLY A 147 -9.19 21.70 -10.01
N THR A 148 -8.07 21.10 -9.64
CA THR A 148 -6.83 21.01 -10.43
C THR A 148 -6.53 19.57 -10.83
N THR A 149 -5.65 19.37 -11.82
CA THR A 149 -5.17 18.06 -12.25
C THR A 149 -4.22 17.40 -11.25
N THR A 150 -3.66 18.17 -10.31
CA THR A 150 -2.82 17.64 -9.24
C THR A 150 -3.67 17.20 -8.07
N PRO A 151 -3.45 16.00 -7.50
CA PRO A 151 -4.19 15.56 -6.33
C PRO A 151 -3.87 16.43 -5.11
N ILE A 152 -4.89 16.76 -4.33
CA ILE A 152 -4.73 17.46 -3.05
C ILE A 152 -3.97 16.55 -2.08
N VAL A 153 -4.27 15.25 -2.12
CA VAL A 153 -3.58 14.22 -1.34
C VAL A 153 -3.53 12.91 -2.11
N ASN A 154 -2.44 12.18 -1.92
CA ASN A 154 -2.23 10.86 -2.51
C ASN A 154 -1.82 9.87 -1.42
N PHE A 155 -2.65 8.86 -1.21
CA PHE A 155 -2.36 7.72 -0.36
C PHE A 155 -1.80 6.60 -1.22
N SER A 156 -0.59 6.14 -0.96
CA SER A 156 0.06 5.13 -1.79
C SER A 156 0.79 4.09 -0.96
N SER A 157 0.66 2.84 -1.38
CA SER A 157 1.46 1.71 -0.85
C SER A 157 2.83 1.60 -1.51
N SER A 158 3.19 2.52 -2.41
CA SER A 158 4.47 2.52 -3.09
C SER A 158 5.56 3.12 -2.22
N PHE A 159 6.66 2.39 -2.02
CA PHE A 159 7.86 2.89 -1.35
C PHE A 159 8.64 3.94 -2.16
N TYR A 160 8.23 4.21 -3.40
CA TYR A 160 8.83 5.28 -4.18
C TYR A 160 8.24 6.60 -3.72
N LYS A 161 9.07 7.44 -3.12
CA LYS A 161 8.77 8.87 -2.96
C LYS A 161 8.48 9.41 -4.36
N SER A 162 7.21 9.56 -4.68
CA SER A 162 6.81 10.36 -5.83
C SER A 162 7.20 11.80 -5.53
N ALA A 163 7.55 12.56 -6.54
CA ALA A 163 7.77 14.01 -6.42
C ALA A 163 6.49 14.78 -6.00
N ILE A 164 5.40 14.08 -5.75
CA ILE A 164 4.13 14.63 -5.28
C ILE A 164 4.30 14.97 -3.79
N THR A 165 4.18 16.22 -3.46
CA THR A 165 4.47 16.85 -2.18
C THR A 165 3.61 16.36 -1.02
N ASN A 166 2.43 15.76 -1.29
CA ASN A 166 1.45 15.35 -0.28
C ASN A 166 1.16 13.84 -0.34
N GLN A 167 2.22 13.02 -0.38
CA GLN A 167 2.06 11.57 -0.40
C GLN A 167 2.11 10.98 1.02
N ILE A 168 1.05 10.29 1.42
CA ILE A 168 0.98 9.51 2.66
C ILE A 168 1.24 8.04 2.34
N GLN A 169 2.26 7.47 2.97
CA GLN A 169 2.60 6.06 2.79
C GLN A 169 1.71 5.17 3.64
N ILE A 170 1.05 4.23 2.98
CA ILE A 170 0.06 3.37 3.60
C ILE A 170 0.24 1.91 3.22
N LYS A 171 -0.31 1.04 4.05
CA LYS A 171 -0.47 -0.38 3.77
C LYS A 171 -1.97 -0.69 3.71
N PRO A 172 -2.46 -1.27 2.59
CA PRO A 172 -3.86 -1.63 2.48
C PRO A 172 -4.27 -2.64 3.53
N SER A 173 -5.38 -2.36 4.23
CA SER A 173 -6.05 -3.29 5.13
C SER A 173 -7.03 -4.18 4.36
N LYS A 174 -7.64 -5.15 5.04
CA LYS A 174 -8.73 -5.97 4.46
C LYS A 174 -9.97 -5.14 4.11
N TYR A 175 -10.16 -3.99 4.77
CA TYR A 175 -11.31 -3.11 4.58
C TYR A 175 -11.11 -2.07 3.47
N THR A 176 -9.87 -1.85 3.03
CA THR A 176 -9.54 -0.81 2.03
C THR A 176 -10.31 -0.96 0.72
N SER A 177 -10.52 -2.18 0.24
CA SER A 177 -11.27 -2.42 -1.00
C SER A 177 -12.76 -2.06 -0.87
N THR A 178 -13.37 -2.36 0.27
CA THR A 178 -14.77 -2.01 0.56
C THR A 178 -14.90 -0.50 0.72
N MET A 179 -13.98 0.13 1.45
CA MET A 179 -13.94 1.58 1.62
C MET A 179 -13.88 2.30 0.26
N ILE A 180 -12.98 1.89 -0.64
CA ILE A 180 -12.83 2.56 -1.95
C ILE A 180 -14.13 2.52 -2.74
N ARG A 181 -14.77 1.36 -2.81
CA ARG A 181 -16.02 1.19 -3.56
C ARG A 181 -17.14 2.07 -3.04
N ASP A 182 -17.16 2.30 -1.74
CA ASP A 182 -18.24 2.97 -1.05
C ASP A 182 -17.97 4.47 -0.82
N LEU A 183 -16.71 4.87 -0.68
CA LEU A 183 -16.31 6.25 -0.39
C LEU A 183 -16.82 7.23 -1.46
N GLY A 184 -16.67 6.89 -2.73
CA GLY A 184 -17.12 7.73 -3.84
C GLY A 184 -18.62 7.97 -3.83
N SER A 185 -19.42 6.92 -3.63
CA SER A 185 -20.88 7.03 -3.55
C SER A 185 -21.33 7.82 -2.32
N THR A 186 -20.65 7.64 -1.19
CA THR A 186 -20.97 8.38 0.04
C THR A 186 -20.71 9.88 -0.13
N ILE A 187 -19.59 10.25 -0.77
CA ILE A 187 -19.29 11.67 -1.07
C ILE A 187 -20.30 12.27 -2.06
N LEU A 188 -20.66 11.53 -3.11
CA LEU A 188 -21.69 11.99 -4.05
C LEU A 188 -23.05 12.21 -3.37
N ASN A 189 -23.44 11.30 -2.49
CA ASN A 189 -24.68 11.43 -1.71
C ASN A 189 -24.62 12.61 -0.72
N ALA A 190 -23.43 12.94 -0.20
CA ALA A 190 -23.25 14.10 0.66
C ALA A 190 -23.39 15.43 -0.09
N LYS A 191 -22.95 15.48 -1.37
CA LYS A 191 -23.10 16.66 -2.24
C LYS A 191 -24.53 16.92 -2.69
N GLY A 192 -25.35 15.87 -2.77
CA GLY A 192 -26.74 15.98 -3.24
C GLY A 192 -27.73 16.35 -2.16
N LYS A 193 -27.26 16.56 -0.95
CA LYS A 193 -28.09 17.02 0.20
C LYS A 193 -27.74 18.45 0.56
#